data_c1238a8068e1582cd90a5a7c5dcb02a7
#
_entry.id   c1238a8068e1582cd90a5a7c5dcb02a7
#
_cell.length_a   1.000
_cell.length_b   1.000
_cell.length_c   1.000
_cell.angle_alpha   90.00
_cell.angle_beta   90.00
_cell.angle_gamma   90.00
#
_symmetry.space_group_name_H-M   'P 1'
#
loop_
_entity.id
_entity.type
_entity.pdbx_description
1 polymer ?
#
loop_
_entity_poly.entity_id
_entity_poly.type
_entity_poly.pdbx_seq_one_letter_code
_entity_poly.pdbx_strand_id
1 'polypeptide(L)'
;MHKVMKILLIILAVVAVVAITTMLVLRHPAFGRKMSKERKARIEASPNYRDGMFQNEEPTPQFSRSMPAMLWDFITNPPKDRTPKEPLPAVKTDPKNLPTDCDWLVWFGHSSYLFCLNGKRYLVDPLLKMEFPASVMMKPFKGTDIYTPDDMPDIDVLIITHEHWDHLDYATLRDLREKVHHVICPLGVAEYLEYWHYDPTIITEMDWYEATNGITCLPTRHFSNRLLGGRNQTLWASFLVEEGGRKVYIGGDGGYDSRFGRVREQFGEVDMAILENGQYNTDWRYIHSTPEGLEQAILDLNAKAVFTVHHDKFALAKHPWSEPDSIARSIAERNAVKLLDQPIGTIIFF
;
A
#
# COMPACT_ATOMS: atom_id res chain seq x y z
N MET A 1 -26.65 49.44 5.36
CA MET A 1 -27.39 48.20 5.64
C MET A 1 -27.51 47.26 4.43
N HIS A 2 -28.10 47.68 3.29
CA HIS A 2 -28.32 46.78 2.12
C HIS A 2 -27.07 46.11 1.52
N LYS A 3 -25.92 46.80 1.43
CA LYS A 3 -24.67 46.23 0.93
C LYS A 3 -24.10 45.15 1.87
N VAL A 4 -24.12 45.36 3.18
CA VAL A 4 -23.66 44.40 4.19
C VAL A 4 -24.55 43.14 4.17
N MET A 5 -25.87 43.30 4.08
CA MET A 5 -26.81 42.19 3.96
C MET A 5 -26.56 41.35 2.71
N LYS A 6 -26.32 41.99 1.54
CA LYS A 6 -25.96 41.24 0.29
C LYS A 6 -24.66 40.48 0.44
N ILE A 7 -23.61 41.04 1.05
CA ILE A 7 -22.34 40.35 1.29
C ILE A 7 -22.56 39.17 2.20
N LEU A 8 -23.32 39.32 3.30
CA LEU A 8 -23.62 38.20 4.20
C LEU A 8 -24.40 37.09 3.51
N LEU A 9 -25.36 37.38 2.65
CA LEU A 9 -26.11 36.40 1.88
C LEU A 9 -25.21 35.65 0.87
N ILE A 10 -24.28 36.34 0.23
CA ILE A 10 -23.29 35.70 -0.67
C ILE A 10 -22.38 34.76 0.12
N ILE A 11 -21.87 35.21 1.28
CA ILE A 11 -21.00 34.35 2.14
C ILE A 11 -21.77 33.10 2.58
N LEU A 12 -23.02 33.25 3.05
CA LEU A 12 -23.86 32.13 3.44
C LEU A 12 -24.13 31.17 2.28
N ALA A 13 -24.41 31.69 1.08
CA ALA A 13 -24.58 30.84 -0.10
C ALA A 13 -23.30 30.08 -0.46
N VAL A 14 -22.14 30.72 -0.43
CA VAL A 14 -20.84 30.08 -0.66
C VAL A 14 -20.59 28.99 0.38
N VAL A 15 -20.80 29.29 1.66
CA VAL A 15 -20.64 28.29 2.75
C VAL A 15 -21.58 27.11 2.55
N ALA A 16 -22.84 27.36 2.19
CA ALA A 16 -23.81 26.29 1.93
C ALA A 16 -23.41 25.44 0.74
N VAL A 17 -22.96 26.05 -0.37
CA VAL A 17 -22.45 25.32 -1.54
C VAL A 17 -21.24 24.46 -1.16
N VAL A 18 -20.26 25.01 -0.45
CA VAL A 18 -19.08 24.27 0.01
C VAL A 18 -19.50 23.09 0.91
N ALA A 19 -20.40 23.33 1.88
CA ALA A 19 -20.86 22.27 2.79
C ALA A 19 -21.60 21.14 2.03
N ILE A 20 -22.49 21.50 1.10
CA ILE A 20 -23.21 20.52 0.27
C ILE A 20 -22.23 19.75 -0.61
N THR A 21 -21.31 20.43 -1.28
CA THR A 21 -20.31 19.78 -2.13
C THR A 21 -19.45 18.82 -1.31
N THR A 22 -18.95 19.24 -0.14
CA THR A 22 -18.19 18.38 0.77
C THR A 22 -19.00 17.15 1.20
N MET A 23 -20.28 17.35 1.55
CA MET A 23 -21.16 16.24 1.93
C MET A 23 -21.37 15.26 0.77
N LEU A 24 -21.56 15.73 -0.46
CA LEU A 24 -21.69 14.88 -1.65
C LEU A 24 -20.41 14.13 -1.95
N VAL A 25 -19.27 14.79 -1.86
CA VAL A 25 -17.94 14.18 -2.03
C VAL A 25 -17.72 13.05 -1.01
N LEU A 26 -17.98 13.31 0.28
CA LEU A 26 -17.80 12.32 1.34
C LEU A 26 -18.79 11.14 1.28
N ARG A 27 -19.85 11.24 0.45
CA ARG A 27 -20.75 10.12 0.15
C ARG A 27 -20.23 9.19 -0.95
N HIS A 28 -19.15 9.56 -1.63
CA HIS A 28 -18.57 8.70 -2.67
C HIS A 28 -18.10 7.37 -2.05
N PRO A 29 -18.42 6.20 -2.65
CA PRO A 29 -18.12 4.90 -2.05
C PRO A 29 -16.65 4.70 -1.68
N ALA A 30 -15.73 5.31 -2.40
CA ALA A 30 -14.29 5.23 -2.12
C ALA A 30 -13.91 5.71 -0.72
N PHE A 31 -14.71 6.56 -0.06
CA PHE A 31 -14.48 6.97 1.33
C PHE A 31 -14.92 5.92 2.35
N GLY A 32 -15.59 4.85 1.91
CA GLY A 32 -16.11 3.82 2.79
C GLY A 32 -17.41 4.23 3.50
N ARG A 33 -17.73 3.48 4.53
CA ARG A 33 -18.88 3.73 5.41
C ARG A 33 -18.47 3.59 6.88
N LYS A 34 -19.37 3.92 7.78
CA LYS A 34 -19.17 3.67 9.22
C LYS A 34 -19.11 2.16 9.48
N MET A 35 -18.13 1.73 10.27
CA MET A 35 -17.97 0.33 10.65
C MET A 35 -19.21 -0.25 11.32
N SER A 36 -19.48 -1.51 11.04
CA SER A 36 -20.51 -2.30 11.72
C SER A 36 -20.17 -2.42 13.22
N LYS A 37 -21.18 -2.67 14.06
CA LYS A 37 -20.98 -2.84 15.52
C LYS A 37 -20.15 -4.08 15.81
N GLU A 38 -20.38 -5.15 15.08
CA GLU A 38 -19.70 -6.43 15.20
C GLU A 38 -18.21 -6.29 14.89
N ARG A 39 -17.88 -5.61 13.78
CA ARG A 39 -16.47 -5.35 13.39
C ARG A 39 -15.79 -4.44 14.41
N LYS A 40 -16.48 -3.39 14.85
CA LYS A 40 -15.95 -2.49 15.87
C LYS A 40 -15.64 -3.25 17.17
N ALA A 41 -16.52 -4.16 17.62
CA ALA A 41 -16.27 -4.98 18.79
C ALA A 41 -15.04 -5.90 18.61
N ARG A 42 -14.85 -6.48 17.41
CA ARG A 42 -13.65 -7.28 17.09
C ARG A 42 -12.37 -6.42 17.12
N ILE A 43 -12.41 -5.22 16.56
CA ILE A 43 -11.29 -4.26 16.60
C ILE A 43 -10.95 -3.90 18.06
N GLU A 44 -11.96 -3.56 18.86
CA GLU A 44 -11.79 -3.19 20.27
C GLU A 44 -11.28 -4.35 21.15
N ALA A 45 -11.47 -5.59 20.71
CA ALA A 45 -10.92 -6.79 21.38
C ALA A 45 -9.46 -7.08 21.00
N SER A 46 -8.92 -6.45 19.96
CA SER A 46 -7.54 -6.62 19.54
C SER A 46 -6.56 -6.07 20.59
N PRO A 47 -5.49 -6.79 20.96
CA PRO A 47 -4.43 -6.27 21.84
C PRO A 47 -3.67 -5.09 21.23
N ASN A 48 -3.76 -4.93 19.91
CA ASN A 48 -3.11 -3.88 19.16
C ASN A 48 -3.94 -2.59 19.09
N TYR A 49 -5.23 -2.65 19.52
CA TYR A 49 -6.13 -1.50 19.59
C TYR A 49 -6.17 -0.95 21.02
N ARG A 50 -5.53 0.19 21.25
CA ARG A 50 -5.40 0.82 22.56
C ARG A 50 -5.68 2.32 22.46
N ASP A 51 -6.26 2.90 23.50
CA ASP A 51 -6.62 4.34 23.55
C ASP A 51 -7.48 4.81 22.36
N GLY A 52 -8.37 3.92 21.89
CA GLY A 52 -9.29 4.22 20.79
C GLY A 52 -8.69 4.18 19.39
N MET A 53 -7.51 3.59 19.21
CA MET A 53 -6.84 3.42 17.92
C MET A 53 -5.85 2.25 17.89
N PHE A 54 -5.56 1.71 16.70
CA PHE A 54 -4.44 0.79 16.52
C PHE A 54 -3.10 1.49 16.74
N GLN A 55 -2.16 0.78 17.36
CA GLN A 55 -0.83 1.29 17.69
C GLN A 55 0.24 0.34 17.22
N ASN A 56 1.36 0.88 16.75
CA ASN A 56 2.55 0.10 16.43
C ASN A 56 3.12 -0.56 17.69
N GLU A 57 3.86 -1.65 17.52
CA GLU A 57 4.59 -2.30 18.62
C GLU A 57 5.65 -1.37 19.22
N GLU A 58 6.32 -0.59 18.38
CA GLU A 58 7.29 0.42 18.78
C GLU A 58 6.71 1.84 18.68
N PRO A 59 7.15 2.78 19.52
CA PRO A 59 6.76 4.19 19.42
C PRO A 59 7.04 4.73 18.02
N THR A 60 5.97 5.17 17.33
CA THR A 60 6.04 5.59 15.94
C THR A 60 5.43 6.98 15.77
N PRO A 61 6.20 8.05 16.03
CA PRO A 61 5.75 9.39 15.68
C PRO A 61 5.64 9.49 14.15
N GLN A 62 4.46 9.92 13.67
CA GLN A 62 4.22 10.04 12.22
C GLN A 62 5.16 11.06 11.58
N PHE A 63 5.42 12.16 12.27
CA PHE A 63 6.30 13.23 11.80
C PHE A 63 7.39 13.51 12.82
N SER A 64 8.60 13.76 12.33
CA SER A 64 9.75 14.14 13.17
C SER A 64 9.81 15.65 13.46
N ARG A 65 9.07 16.46 12.67
CA ARG A 65 8.98 17.91 12.81
C ARG A 65 7.52 18.39 12.81
N SER A 66 7.29 19.63 13.24
CA SER A 66 5.96 20.24 13.19
C SER A 66 5.50 20.51 11.76
N MET A 67 4.19 20.46 11.50
CA MET A 67 3.60 20.75 10.18
C MET A 67 4.02 22.11 9.61
N PRO A 68 4.05 23.22 10.38
CA PRO A 68 4.53 24.51 9.87
C PRO A 68 6.00 24.45 9.42
N ALA A 69 6.87 23.74 10.14
CA ALA A 69 8.27 23.59 9.76
C ALA A 69 8.44 22.78 8.46
N MET A 70 7.66 21.72 8.28
CA MET A 70 7.65 20.93 7.05
C MET A 70 7.12 21.73 5.85
N LEU A 71 6.06 22.52 6.06
CA LEU A 71 5.50 23.40 5.03
C LEU A 71 6.51 24.49 4.63
N TRP A 72 7.18 25.11 5.61
CA TRP A 72 8.23 26.10 5.35
C TRP A 72 9.37 25.48 4.53
N ASP A 73 9.83 24.30 4.89
CA ASP A 73 10.87 23.59 4.14
C ASP A 73 10.40 23.23 2.72
N PHE A 74 9.13 22.84 2.55
CA PHE A 74 8.58 22.59 1.21
C PHE A 74 8.56 23.82 0.32
N ILE A 75 8.33 25.00 0.89
CA ILE A 75 8.33 26.27 0.16
C ILE A 75 9.76 26.74 -0.15
N THR A 76 10.67 26.63 0.82
CA THR A 76 12.05 27.15 0.71
C THR A 76 12.98 26.19 -0.01
N ASN A 77 12.76 24.89 0.11
CA ASN A 77 13.52 23.80 -0.52
C ASN A 77 12.57 22.90 -1.35
N PRO A 78 12.01 23.40 -2.45
CA PRO A 78 11.09 22.62 -3.25
C PRO A 78 11.77 21.35 -3.79
N PRO A 79 11.10 20.22 -3.76
CA PRO A 79 11.64 18.95 -4.24
C PRO A 79 11.95 19.04 -5.74
N LYS A 80 13.07 18.44 -6.14
CA LYS A 80 13.56 18.44 -7.53
C LYS A 80 13.39 17.04 -8.14
N ASP A 81 13.23 17.01 -9.46
CA ASP A 81 13.20 15.75 -10.25
C ASP A 81 12.27 14.66 -9.69
N ARG A 82 11.11 15.06 -9.12
CA ARG A 82 10.13 14.13 -8.55
C ARG A 82 9.41 13.28 -9.61
N THR A 83 9.41 13.72 -10.85
CA THR A 83 8.72 13.06 -11.96
C THR A 83 9.64 12.90 -13.15
N PRO A 84 9.61 11.75 -13.85
CA PRO A 84 10.39 11.56 -15.07
C PRO A 84 9.93 12.53 -16.15
N LYS A 85 10.89 13.04 -16.95
CA LYS A 85 10.62 13.91 -18.11
C LYS A 85 10.07 13.11 -19.28
N GLU A 86 10.63 11.93 -19.49
CA GLU A 86 10.22 10.98 -20.53
C GLU A 86 9.36 9.85 -19.96
N PRO A 87 8.54 9.18 -20.76
CA PRO A 87 7.81 8.00 -20.33
C PRO A 87 8.75 6.91 -19.80
N LEU A 88 8.44 6.30 -18.66
CA LEU A 88 9.20 5.18 -18.16
C LEU A 88 8.96 3.93 -19.05
N PRO A 89 10.01 3.10 -19.22
CA PRO A 89 9.87 1.86 -19.95
C PRO A 89 8.95 0.89 -19.17
N ALA A 90 8.03 0.27 -19.90
CA ALA A 90 7.17 -0.77 -19.34
C ALA A 90 6.87 -1.82 -20.43
N VAL A 91 6.63 -3.04 -20.02
CA VAL A 91 6.34 -4.18 -20.90
C VAL A 91 4.88 -4.60 -20.67
N LYS A 92 4.09 -4.66 -21.75
CA LYS A 92 2.72 -5.18 -21.65
C LYS A 92 2.75 -6.71 -21.75
N THR A 93 2.95 -7.36 -20.64
CA THR A 93 2.75 -8.82 -20.51
C THR A 93 1.25 -9.13 -20.40
N ASP A 94 0.80 -10.27 -20.89
CA ASP A 94 -0.56 -10.76 -20.65
C ASP A 94 -0.57 -11.74 -19.45
N PRO A 95 -1.02 -11.31 -18.25
CA PRO A 95 -1.01 -12.16 -17.07
C PRO A 95 -1.97 -13.35 -17.16
N LYS A 96 -2.97 -13.32 -18.03
CA LYS A 96 -3.95 -14.40 -18.22
C LYS A 96 -3.31 -15.66 -18.81
N ASN A 97 -2.29 -15.47 -19.61
CA ASN A 97 -1.62 -16.53 -20.35
C ASN A 97 -0.31 -16.99 -19.69
N LEU A 98 0.00 -16.51 -18.47
CA LEU A 98 1.19 -16.96 -17.75
C LEU A 98 1.01 -18.37 -17.17
N PRO A 99 2.08 -19.19 -17.18
CA PRO A 99 2.04 -20.56 -16.67
C PRO A 99 1.75 -20.61 -15.17
N THR A 100 1.18 -21.73 -14.70
CA THR A 100 0.92 -21.97 -13.28
C THR A 100 1.83 -23.05 -12.70
N ASP A 101 2.71 -23.63 -13.51
CA ASP A 101 3.66 -24.69 -13.13
C ASP A 101 5.05 -24.17 -12.72
N CYS A 102 5.21 -22.86 -12.65
CA CYS A 102 6.42 -22.19 -12.17
C CYS A 102 6.08 -20.90 -11.41
N ASP A 103 7.02 -20.49 -10.53
CA ASP A 103 6.86 -19.30 -9.71
C ASP A 103 7.37 -18.05 -10.45
N TRP A 104 6.54 -17.03 -10.48
CA TRP A 104 6.85 -15.76 -11.15
C TRP A 104 6.15 -14.58 -10.48
N LEU A 105 6.65 -13.38 -10.76
CA LEU A 105 6.08 -12.10 -10.37
C LEU A 105 5.98 -11.17 -11.58
N VAL A 106 4.89 -10.40 -11.67
CA VAL A 106 4.72 -9.27 -12.59
C VAL A 106 4.35 -8.05 -11.78
N TRP A 107 5.16 -7.00 -11.90
CA TRP A 107 4.95 -5.73 -11.21
C TRP A 107 4.17 -4.73 -12.07
N PHE A 108 3.19 -4.05 -11.49
CA PHE A 108 2.36 -3.05 -12.16
C PHE A 108 2.69 -1.60 -11.76
N GLY A 109 3.83 -1.43 -11.08
CA GLY A 109 4.29 -0.16 -10.53
C GLY A 109 3.73 0.12 -9.14
N HIS A 110 4.40 0.99 -8.39
CA HIS A 110 4.10 1.27 -6.99
C HIS A 110 4.09 -0.02 -6.15
N SER A 111 3.07 -0.24 -5.33
CA SER A 111 2.94 -1.45 -4.51
C SER A 111 2.03 -2.52 -5.13
N SER A 112 1.71 -2.41 -6.44
CA SER A 112 0.79 -3.31 -7.13
C SER A 112 1.55 -4.39 -7.89
N TYR A 113 1.32 -5.65 -7.58
CA TYR A 113 1.95 -6.79 -8.27
C TYR A 113 1.09 -8.05 -8.17
N LEU A 114 1.28 -8.91 -9.18
CA LEU A 114 0.72 -10.25 -9.23
C LEU A 114 1.87 -11.25 -9.19
N PHE A 115 1.80 -12.25 -8.33
CA PHE A 115 2.74 -13.35 -8.35
C PHE A 115 2.04 -14.71 -8.34
N CYS A 116 2.68 -15.70 -8.94
CA CYS A 116 2.30 -17.09 -8.86
C CYS A 116 3.25 -17.80 -7.93
N LEU A 117 2.73 -18.58 -6.99
CA LEU A 117 3.51 -19.43 -6.09
C LEU A 117 2.83 -20.78 -6.01
N ASN A 118 3.54 -21.84 -6.46
CA ASN A 118 3.01 -23.20 -6.47
C ASN A 118 1.60 -23.30 -7.12
N GLY A 119 1.41 -22.63 -8.25
CA GLY A 119 0.17 -22.67 -9.02
C GLY A 119 -0.94 -21.72 -8.57
N LYS A 120 -0.82 -21.04 -7.42
CA LYS A 120 -1.77 -20.05 -6.93
C LYS A 120 -1.36 -18.64 -7.30
N ARG A 121 -2.31 -17.82 -7.72
CA ARG A 121 -2.12 -16.43 -8.11
C ARG A 121 -2.51 -15.49 -6.96
N TYR A 122 -1.57 -14.70 -6.52
CA TYR A 122 -1.70 -13.72 -5.45
C TYR A 122 -1.60 -12.31 -6.03
N LEU A 123 -2.64 -11.51 -5.90
CA LEU A 123 -2.64 -10.09 -6.28
C LEU A 123 -2.53 -9.23 -5.04
N VAL A 124 -1.58 -8.29 -5.01
CA VAL A 124 -1.31 -7.45 -3.83
C VAL A 124 -1.54 -5.98 -4.19
N ASP A 125 -2.27 -5.28 -3.33
CA ASP A 125 -2.55 -3.84 -3.36
C ASP A 125 -2.78 -3.29 -4.79
N PRO A 126 -3.73 -3.82 -5.56
CA PRO A 126 -3.88 -3.47 -6.96
C PRO A 126 -4.39 -2.04 -7.14
N LEU A 127 -3.61 -1.23 -7.86
CA LEU A 127 -3.93 0.13 -8.27
C LEU A 127 -3.81 0.23 -9.79
N LEU A 128 -4.85 -0.27 -10.50
CA LEU A 128 -4.87 -0.45 -11.96
C LEU A 128 -5.84 0.51 -12.65
N LYS A 129 -6.73 1.15 -11.89
CA LYS A 129 -7.72 2.08 -12.42
C LYS A 129 -7.99 3.17 -11.39
N MET A 130 -7.43 4.35 -11.65
CA MET A 130 -7.65 5.47 -10.74
C MET A 130 -8.83 6.32 -11.18
N GLU A 131 -9.89 6.29 -10.37
CA GLU A 131 -11.02 7.21 -10.49
C GLU A 131 -10.99 8.23 -9.33
N PHE A 132 -11.93 9.17 -9.34
CA PHE A 132 -12.12 10.07 -8.21
C PHE A 132 -12.41 9.26 -6.93
N PRO A 133 -11.87 9.64 -5.79
CA PRO A 133 -11.03 10.80 -5.51
C PRO A 133 -9.52 10.58 -5.69
N ALA A 134 -9.04 9.35 -5.82
CA ALA A 134 -7.62 9.01 -5.90
C ALA A 134 -6.92 9.74 -7.07
N SER A 135 -7.57 9.83 -8.23
CA SER A 135 -7.04 10.51 -9.44
C SER A 135 -6.77 12.00 -9.27
N VAL A 136 -7.36 12.64 -8.24
CA VAL A 136 -7.08 14.05 -7.91
C VAL A 136 -5.82 14.18 -7.07
N MET A 137 -5.54 13.18 -6.22
CA MET A 137 -4.42 13.20 -5.29
C MET A 137 -3.14 12.63 -5.89
N MET A 138 -3.27 11.63 -6.77
CA MET A 138 -2.16 10.89 -7.35
C MET A 138 -2.26 10.87 -8.87
N LYS A 139 -1.13 11.06 -9.54
CA LYS A 139 -1.04 11.03 -10.98
C LYS A 139 0.10 10.10 -11.39
N PRO A 140 -0.16 9.04 -12.17
CA PRO A 140 0.87 8.11 -12.59
C PRO A 140 1.87 8.79 -13.53
N PHE A 141 3.12 8.36 -13.46
CA PHE A 141 4.14 8.74 -14.41
C PHE A 141 3.76 8.26 -15.82
N LYS A 142 4.16 8.99 -16.84
CA LYS A 142 3.91 8.57 -18.21
C LYS A 142 4.58 7.20 -18.48
N GLY A 143 3.85 6.30 -19.12
CA GLY A 143 4.32 4.97 -19.48
C GLY A 143 4.08 3.89 -18.42
N THR A 144 3.65 4.23 -17.19
CA THR A 144 3.51 3.26 -16.11
C THR A 144 2.08 2.75 -15.90
N ASP A 145 1.08 3.44 -16.43
CA ASP A 145 -0.34 3.10 -16.28
C ASP A 145 -0.85 2.33 -17.51
N ILE A 146 -0.28 1.13 -17.73
CA ILE A 146 -0.55 0.30 -18.91
C ILE A 146 -1.44 -0.90 -18.63
N TYR A 147 -1.75 -1.19 -17.38
CA TYR A 147 -2.61 -2.29 -16.96
C TYR A 147 -3.95 -1.79 -16.44
N THR A 148 -4.98 -2.59 -16.67
CA THR A 148 -6.35 -2.37 -16.21
C THR A 148 -6.86 -3.61 -15.46
N PRO A 149 -7.97 -3.54 -14.73
CA PRO A 149 -8.59 -4.72 -14.13
C PRO A 149 -8.97 -5.80 -15.16
N ASP A 150 -9.24 -5.41 -16.42
CA ASP A 150 -9.57 -6.35 -17.48
C ASP A 150 -8.38 -7.23 -17.89
N ASP A 151 -7.16 -6.75 -17.71
CA ASP A 151 -5.94 -7.52 -18.01
C ASP A 151 -5.68 -8.64 -16.98
N MET A 152 -6.29 -8.59 -15.81
CA MET A 152 -6.03 -9.55 -14.73
C MET A 152 -6.72 -10.90 -15.01
N PRO A 153 -6.05 -12.03 -14.70
CA PRO A 153 -6.64 -13.37 -14.67
C PRO A 153 -7.62 -13.53 -13.49
N ASP A 154 -8.16 -14.71 -13.31
CA ASP A 154 -8.74 -15.12 -12.04
C ASP A 154 -7.66 -15.12 -10.95
N ILE A 155 -8.02 -14.62 -9.76
CA ILE A 155 -7.13 -14.35 -8.64
C ILE A 155 -7.51 -15.27 -7.50
N ASP A 156 -6.61 -16.19 -7.14
CA ASP A 156 -6.87 -17.12 -6.03
C ASP A 156 -6.93 -16.38 -4.70
N VAL A 157 -6.00 -15.43 -4.49
CA VAL A 157 -5.94 -14.63 -3.28
C VAL A 157 -5.62 -13.16 -3.59
N LEU A 158 -6.49 -12.28 -3.19
CA LEU A 158 -6.24 -10.84 -3.13
C LEU A 158 -5.72 -10.49 -1.73
N ILE A 159 -4.56 -9.87 -1.63
CA ILE A 159 -3.98 -9.38 -0.37
C ILE A 159 -4.02 -7.86 -0.36
N ILE A 160 -4.60 -7.27 0.67
CA ILE A 160 -4.58 -5.82 0.94
C ILE A 160 -3.76 -5.60 2.20
N THR A 161 -2.73 -4.77 2.11
CA THR A 161 -1.83 -4.51 3.24
C THR A 161 -2.39 -3.48 4.22
N HIS A 162 -3.08 -2.47 3.72
CA HIS A 162 -3.72 -1.42 4.52
C HIS A 162 -4.67 -0.54 3.68
N GLU A 163 -5.34 0.43 4.32
CA GLU A 163 -6.42 1.20 3.72
C GLU A 163 -6.00 2.46 2.93
N HIS A 164 -4.70 2.81 2.82
CA HIS A 164 -4.30 4.02 2.11
C HIS A 164 -4.77 4.02 0.65
N TRP A 165 -4.93 5.21 0.08
CA TRP A 165 -5.51 5.42 -1.25
C TRP A 165 -4.72 4.80 -2.38
N ASP A 166 -3.42 4.63 -2.19
CA ASP A 166 -2.46 4.04 -3.12
C ASP A 166 -2.31 2.51 -2.97
N HIS A 167 -3.06 1.88 -2.05
CA HIS A 167 -3.11 0.43 -1.82
C HIS A 167 -4.52 -0.15 -1.94
N LEU A 168 -5.52 0.52 -1.38
CA LEU A 168 -6.91 0.09 -1.40
C LEU A 168 -7.71 0.97 -2.38
N ASP A 169 -7.64 0.69 -3.69
CA ASP A 169 -8.32 1.48 -4.72
C ASP A 169 -9.73 0.98 -5.04
N TYR A 170 -10.73 1.84 -4.81
CA TYR A 170 -12.13 1.51 -5.04
C TYR A 170 -12.43 1.09 -6.48
N ALA A 171 -11.93 1.85 -7.47
CA ALA A 171 -12.26 1.62 -8.86
C ALA A 171 -11.68 0.30 -9.38
N THR A 172 -10.43 0.02 -9.02
CA THR A 172 -9.77 -1.25 -9.34
C THR A 172 -10.48 -2.42 -8.69
N LEU A 173 -10.75 -2.34 -7.38
CA LEU A 173 -11.34 -3.45 -6.63
C LEU A 173 -12.79 -3.71 -7.03
N ARG A 174 -13.58 -2.66 -7.31
CA ARG A 174 -14.93 -2.80 -7.87
C ARG A 174 -14.93 -3.63 -9.15
N ASP A 175 -14.00 -3.34 -10.06
CA ASP A 175 -13.94 -3.98 -11.37
C ASP A 175 -13.27 -5.37 -11.32
N LEU A 176 -12.49 -5.68 -10.27
CA LEU A 176 -11.88 -7.01 -10.05
C LEU A 176 -12.78 -7.99 -9.29
N ARG A 177 -13.87 -7.55 -8.68
CA ARG A 177 -14.67 -8.31 -7.70
C ARG A 177 -15.03 -9.72 -8.16
N GLU A 178 -15.48 -9.88 -9.40
CA GLU A 178 -15.91 -11.17 -9.94
C GLU A 178 -14.75 -12.12 -10.29
N LYS A 179 -13.50 -11.64 -10.25
CA LYS A 179 -12.28 -12.41 -10.54
C LYS A 179 -11.57 -12.89 -9.29
N VAL A 180 -11.99 -12.43 -8.09
CA VAL A 180 -11.33 -12.72 -6.81
C VAL A 180 -12.05 -13.85 -6.09
N HIS A 181 -11.30 -14.93 -5.77
CA HIS A 181 -11.83 -16.08 -5.07
C HIS A 181 -11.70 -15.96 -3.54
N HIS A 182 -10.65 -15.33 -3.04
CA HIS A 182 -10.44 -15.11 -1.62
C HIS A 182 -9.73 -13.78 -1.37
N VAL A 183 -10.05 -13.12 -0.25
CA VAL A 183 -9.43 -11.86 0.18
C VAL A 183 -8.83 -12.02 1.56
N ILE A 184 -7.56 -11.60 1.69
CA ILE A 184 -6.85 -11.45 2.97
C ILE A 184 -6.60 -9.97 3.22
N CYS A 185 -6.98 -9.47 4.38
CA CYS A 185 -6.74 -8.08 4.75
C CYS A 185 -6.65 -7.92 6.28
N PRO A 186 -6.05 -6.83 6.78
CA PRO A 186 -6.00 -6.57 8.22
C PRO A 186 -7.35 -6.08 8.77
N LEU A 187 -7.50 -6.15 10.09
CA LEU A 187 -8.71 -5.75 10.82
C LEU A 187 -9.20 -4.35 10.42
N GLY A 188 -10.49 -4.26 10.11
CA GLY A 188 -11.19 -3.04 9.72
C GLY A 188 -11.27 -2.81 8.22
N VAL A 189 -10.37 -3.37 7.43
CA VAL A 189 -10.31 -3.16 5.97
C VAL A 189 -11.47 -3.82 5.24
N ALA A 190 -11.97 -4.95 5.71
CA ALA A 190 -13.11 -5.64 5.10
C ALA A 190 -14.40 -4.78 5.08
N GLU A 191 -14.53 -3.77 5.95
CA GLU A 191 -15.68 -2.86 5.90
C GLU A 191 -15.80 -2.14 4.55
N TYR A 192 -14.67 -1.76 3.94
CA TYR A 192 -14.64 -1.17 2.60
C TYR A 192 -15.06 -2.19 1.55
N LEU A 193 -14.47 -3.37 1.58
CA LEU A 193 -14.72 -4.43 0.59
C LEU A 193 -16.19 -4.88 0.59
N GLU A 194 -16.77 -5.10 1.77
CA GLU A 194 -18.20 -5.43 1.91
C GLU A 194 -19.10 -4.27 1.42
N TYR A 195 -18.72 -3.01 1.72
CA TYR A 195 -19.43 -1.85 1.20
C TYR A 195 -19.34 -1.75 -0.32
N TRP A 196 -18.26 -2.25 -0.91
CA TRP A 196 -18.06 -2.34 -2.36
C TRP A 196 -18.61 -3.64 -2.96
N HIS A 197 -19.45 -4.36 -2.19
CA HIS A 197 -20.19 -5.56 -2.60
C HIS A 197 -19.35 -6.81 -2.83
N TYR A 198 -18.18 -6.94 -2.20
CA TYR A 198 -17.53 -8.24 -2.07
C TYR A 198 -18.36 -9.13 -1.15
N ASP A 199 -18.44 -10.43 -1.49
CA ASP A 199 -19.10 -11.43 -0.64
C ASP A 199 -18.30 -11.56 0.68
N PRO A 200 -18.93 -11.33 1.86
CA PRO A 200 -18.23 -11.46 3.13
C PRO A 200 -17.67 -12.86 3.39
N THR A 201 -18.20 -13.90 2.74
CA THR A 201 -17.76 -15.29 2.94
C THR A 201 -16.39 -15.58 2.33
N ILE A 202 -15.93 -14.77 1.36
CA ILE A 202 -14.60 -14.90 0.77
C ILE A 202 -13.55 -14.01 1.46
N ILE A 203 -13.94 -13.17 2.44
CA ILE A 203 -13.04 -12.23 3.10
C ILE A 203 -12.57 -12.78 4.44
N THR A 204 -11.27 -12.85 4.63
CA THR A 204 -10.63 -13.12 5.92
C THR A 204 -9.92 -11.87 6.41
N GLU A 205 -10.47 -11.24 7.44
CA GLU A 205 -9.77 -10.20 8.20
C GLU A 205 -8.87 -10.82 9.25
N MET A 206 -7.65 -10.30 9.38
CA MET A 206 -6.64 -10.83 10.29
C MET A 206 -6.09 -9.74 11.22
N ASP A 207 -5.83 -10.11 12.47
CA ASP A 207 -4.99 -9.34 13.38
C ASP A 207 -3.52 -9.78 13.21
N TRP A 208 -2.57 -9.02 13.75
CA TRP A 208 -1.18 -9.42 13.74
C TRP A 208 -0.98 -10.77 14.45
N TYR A 209 -0.12 -11.59 13.86
CA TYR A 209 0.21 -12.96 14.28
C TYR A 209 -0.91 -14.00 14.07
N GLU A 210 -2.06 -13.62 13.52
CA GLU A 210 -3.03 -14.61 13.05
C GLU A 210 -2.53 -15.25 11.74
N ALA A 211 -2.83 -16.55 11.57
CA ALA A 211 -2.44 -17.33 10.40
C ALA A 211 -3.62 -18.13 9.86
N THR A 212 -3.73 -18.20 8.54
CA THR A 212 -4.74 -19.01 7.84
C THR A 212 -4.22 -19.44 6.47
N ASN A 213 -4.49 -20.69 6.07
CA ASN A 213 -4.20 -21.19 4.72
C ASN A 213 -2.77 -20.88 4.21
N GLY A 214 -1.75 -20.98 5.08
CA GLY A 214 -0.37 -20.68 4.71
C GLY A 214 -0.05 -19.17 4.64
N ILE A 215 -0.94 -18.30 5.10
CA ILE A 215 -0.71 -16.86 5.14
C ILE A 215 -0.71 -16.42 6.61
N THR A 216 0.35 -15.75 7.03
CA THR A 216 0.48 -15.17 8.36
C THR A 216 0.46 -13.64 8.24
N CYS A 217 -0.44 -13.00 8.98
CA CYS A 217 -0.48 -11.55 9.14
C CYS A 217 0.57 -11.11 10.16
N LEU A 218 1.42 -10.17 9.79
CA LEU A 218 2.54 -9.72 10.62
C LEU A 218 2.51 -8.21 10.79
N PRO A 219 3.10 -7.67 11.87
CA PRO A 219 3.18 -6.24 12.06
C PRO A 219 4.04 -5.58 10.97
N THR A 220 3.70 -4.35 10.63
CA THR A 220 4.58 -3.40 9.95
C THR A 220 4.51 -2.05 10.67
N ARG A 221 5.52 -1.21 10.55
CA ARG A 221 5.63 0.06 11.25
C ARG A 221 5.06 1.21 10.43
N HIS A 222 3.73 1.34 10.45
CA HIS A 222 3.01 2.28 9.59
C HIS A 222 1.83 2.93 10.34
N PHE A 223 0.83 3.39 9.61
CA PHE A 223 -0.41 3.95 10.13
C PHE A 223 -1.55 3.74 9.13
N SER A 224 -2.78 4.00 9.55
CA SER A 224 -3.92 4.07 8.65
C SER A 224 -4.63 5.41 8.76
N ASN A 225 -5.10 5.94 7.63
CA ASN A 225 -5.92 7.15 7.59
C ASN A 225 -6.53 7.31 6.20
N ARG A 226 -7.82 7.06 6.07
CA ARG A 226 -8.54 7.22 4.80
C ARG A 226 -9.65 8.26 4.90
N LEU A 227 -10.16 8.49 6.09
CA LEU A 227 -11.25 9.43 6.34
C LEU A 227 -10.82 10.49 7.34
N LEU A 228 -11.36 11.70 7.22
CA LEU A 228 -11.17 12.75 8.22
C LEU A 228 -11.60 12.26 9.60
N GLY A 229 -10.69 12.24 10.56
CA GLY A 229 -10.91 11.74 11.92
C GLY A 229 -10.84 10.23 12.09
N GLY A 230 -10.52 9.48 11.02
CA GLY A 230 -10.41 8.02 11.04
C GLY A 230 -8.99 7.48 11.15
N ARG A 231 -8.07 8.24 11.73
CA ARG A 231 -6.68 7.79 11.90
C ARG A 231 -6.61 6.54 12.76
N ASN A 232 -5.86 5.52 12.26
CA ASN A 232 -5.59 4.27 12.95
C ASN A 232 -6.87 3.52 13.39
N GLN A 233 -7.95 3.64 12.61
CA GLN A 233 -9.20 2.91 12.88
C GLN A 233 -9.22 1.55 12.19
N THR A 234 -8.37 1.32 11.19
CA THR A 234 -8.07 0.02 10.60
C THR A 234 -6.63 -0.37 10.89
N LEU A 235 -6.33 -1.65 10.89
CA LEU A 235 -4.98 -2.17 11.06
C LEU A 235 -4.22 -2.08 9.72
N TRP A 236 -2.90 -2.08 9.77
CA TRP A 236 -1.97 -2.22 8.67
C TRP A 236 -1.08 -3.42 8.90
N ALA A 237 -0.62 -4.09 7.85
CA ALA A 237 0.10 -5.35 7.99
C ALA A 237 1.13 -5.59 6.90
N SER A 238 2.12 -6.40 7.24
CA SER A 238 2.90 -7.22 6.33
C SER A 238 2.35 -8.66 6.33
N PHE A 239 2.73 -9.48 5.36
CA PHE A 239 2.27 -10.85 5.28
C PHE A 239 3.42 -11.79 4.92
N LEU A 240 3.41 -12.99 5.50
CA LEU A 240 4.22 -14.10 5.03
C LEU A 240 3.31 -15.12 4.36
N VAL A 241 3.57 -15.39 3.08
CA VAL A 241 2.88 -16.44 2.30
C VAL A 241 3.79 -17.67 2.23
N GLU A 242 3.29 -18.80 2.72
CA GLU A 242 3.95 -20.10 2.70
C GLU A 242 3.14 -21.06 1.83
N GLU A 243 3.67 -21.44 0.67
CA GLU A 243 2.98 -22.31 -0.28
C GLU A 243 4.00 -23.22 -0.97
N GLY A 244 3.70 -24.53 -1.06
CA GLY A 244 4.58 -25.50 -1.71
C GLY A 244 5.99 -25.60 -1.12
N GLY A 245 6.17 -25.26 0.17
CA GLY A 245 7.47 -25.22 0.84
C GLY A 245 8.31 -23.98 0.53
N ARG A 246 7.76 -23.01 -0.20
CA ARG A 246 8.35 -21.71 -0.51
C ARG A 246 7.73 -20.61 0.34
N LYS A 247 8.49 -19.54 0.59
CA LYS A 247 8.08 -18.42 1.42
C LYS A 247 8.29 -17.09 0.71
N VAL A 248 7.23 -16.30 0.63
CA VAL A 248 7.27 -14.91 0.12
C VAL A 248 6.87 -13.97 1.25
N TYR A 249 7.75 -13.05 1.61
CA TYR A 249 7.45 -11.98 2.57
C TYR A 249 6.97 -10.73 1.82
N ILE A 250 5.79 -10.26 2.16
CA ILE A 250 5.14 -9.04 1.64
C ILE A 250 5.26 -7.98 2.73
N GLY A 251 6.15 -7.02 2.56
CA GLY A 251 6.48 -6.02 3.58
C GLY A 251 5.33 -5.06 3.89
N GLY A 252 4.48 -4.74 2.90
CA GLY A 252 3.60 -3.59 2.98
C GLY A 252 4.41 -2.30 3.15
N ASP A 253 3.74 -1.21 3.51
CA ASP A 253 4.41 0.03 3.87
C ASP A 253 4.87 0.01 5.32
N GLY A 254 6.05 0.59 5.59
CA GLY A 254 6.52 0.71 6.96
C GLY A 254 8.00 1.01 7.10
N GLY A 255 8.35 1.90 8.02
CA GLY A 255 9.75 2.16 8.37
C GLY A 255 10.43 0.95 9.00
N TYR A 256 11.75 0.97 9.01
CA TYR A 256 12.55 -0.09 9.63
C TYR A 256 12.32 -0.17 11.15
N ASP A 257 12.27 -1.39 11.65
CA ASP A 257 12.39 -1.77 13.06
C ASP A 257 12.90 -3.22 13.19
N SER A 258 12.96 -3.74 14.41
CA SER A 258 13.49 -5.08 14.72
C SER A 258 12.62 -6.25 14.18
N ARG A 259 11.44 -6.00 13.60
CA ARG A 259 10.54 -7.07 13.12
C ARG A 259 11.17 -7.95 12.04
N PHE A 260 12.02 -7.38 11.17
CA PHE A 260 12.63 -8.14 10.08
C PHE A 260 13.50 -9.29 10.59
N GLY A 261 14.30 -9.05 11.64
CA GLY A 261 15.07 -10.09 12.31
C GLY A 261 14.16 -11.12 12.99
N ARG A 262 13.07 -10.66 13.66
CA ARG A 262 12.08 -11.58 14.29
C ARG A 262 11.38 -12.47 13.27
N VAL A 263 11.04 -11.96 12.07
CA VAL A 263 10.48 -12.79 10.98
C VAL A 263 11.44 -13.91 10.61
N ARG A 264 12.72 -13.59 10.43
CA ARG A 264 13.75 -14.60 10.15
C ARG A 264 13.91 -15.62 11.28
N GLU A 265 13.93 -15.16 12.53
CA GLU A 265 14.06 -16.04 13.70
C GLU A 265 12.87 -16.98 13.84
N GLN A 266 11.65 -16.48 13.61
CA GLN A 266 10.41 -17.23 13.83
C GLN A 266 10.08 -18.16 12.65
N PHE A 267 10.29 -17.72 11.42
CA PHE A 267 9.86 -18.43 10.23
C PHE A 267 11.01 -19.01 9.40
N GLY A 268 12.25 -18.71 9.77
CA GLY A 268 13.42 -19.20 9.03
C GLY A 268 13.67 -18.44 7.73
N GLU A 269 14.31 -19.11 6.77
CA GLU A 269 14.70 -18.52 5.48
C GLU A 269 13.47 -18.19 4.62
N VAL A 270 13.49 -16.99 4.01
CA VAL A 270 12.48 -16.48 3.07
C VAL A 270 13.05 -16.55 1.66
N ASP A 271 12.29 -17.10 0.71
CA ASP A 271 12.75 -17.24 -0.68
C ASP A 271 12.74 -15.92 -1.42
N MET A 272 11.72 -15.08 -1.19
CA MET A 272 11.63 -13.73 -1.76
C MET A 272 11.05 -12.74 -0.75
N ALA A 273 11.71 -11.61 -0.57
CA ALA A 273 11.20 -10.47 0.18
C ALA A 273 10.78 -9.36 -0.77
N ILE A 274 9.53 -8.91 -0.66
CA ILE A 274 9.00 -7.75 -1.38
C ILE A 274 8.92 -6.60 -0.38
N LEU A 275 9.79 -5.59 -0.55
CA LEU A 275 10.00 -4.51 0.41
C LEU A 275 9.70 -3.15 -0.21
N GLU A 276 9.14 -2.24 0.58
CA GLU A 276 8.98 -0.86 0.13
C GLU A 276 10.34 -0.19 -0.05
N ASN A 277 10.46 0.62 -1.09
CA ASN A 277 11.66 1.40 -1.42
C ASN A 277 11.26 2.69 -2.13
N GLY A 278 10.53 3.54 -1.46
CA GLY A 278 10.08 4.80 -2.05
C GLY A 278 9.27 5.62 -1.06
N GLN A 279 8.94 6.84 -1.50
CA GLN A 279 8.09 7.77 -0.75
C GLN A 279 8.59 8.10 0.66
N TYR A 280 9.86 7.79 0.96
CA TYR A 280 10.51 8.09 2.23
C TYR A 280 10.89 9.57 2.35
N ASN A 281 11.02 10.03 3.59
CA ASN A 281 11.56 11.33 3.94
C ASN A 281 12.04 11.32 5.40
N THR A 282 13.03 12.14 5.73
CA THR A 282 13.48 12.32 7.11
C THR A 282 12.38 12.82 8.05
N ASP A 283 11.37 13.50 7.53
CA ASP A 283 10.22 14.00 8.29
C ASP A 283 9.27 12.91 8.75
N TRP A 284 9.24 11.75 8.04
CA TRP A 284 8.38 10.60 8.37
C TRP A 284 9.10 9.25 8.27
N ARG A 285 10.38 9.24 8.66
CA ARG A 285 11.30 8.11 8.58
C ARG A 285 10.86 6.83 9.31
N TYR A 286 9.85 6.92 10.17
CA TYR A 286 9.36 5.75 10.93
C TYR A 286 8.21 5.03 10.23
N ILE A 287 7.57 5.67 9.26
CA ILE A 287 6.41 5.11 8.56
C ILE A 287 6.69 4.75 7.09
N HIS A 288 7.89 5.08 6.60
CA HIS A 288 8.46 4.64 5.32
C HIS A 288 9.94 4.37 5.49
N SER A 289 10.44 3.33 4.84
CA SER A 289 11.85 2.92 4.96
C SER A 289 12.77 3.92 4.30
N THR A 290 13.65 4.52 5.11
CA THR A 290 14.79 5.28 4.56
C THR A 290 15.77 4.32 3.86
N PRO A 291 16.71 4.84 3.03
CA PRO A 291 17.75 4.01 2.43
C PRO A 291 18.51 3.11 3.42
N GLU A 292 18.87 3.66 4.58
CA GLU A 292 19.55 2.93 5.64
C GLU A 292 18.61 1.89 6.29
N GLY A 293 17.32 2.25 6.44
CA GLY A 293 16.30 1.34 6.96
C GLY A 293 16.04 0.17 6.01
N LEU A 294 15.98 0.41 4.72
CA LEU A 294 15.84 -0.64 3.71
C LEU A 294 17.04 -1.59 3.72
N GLU A 295 18.26 -1.04 3.77
CA GLU A 295 19.48 -1.87 3.84
C GLU A 295 19.46 -2.77 5.06
N GLN A 296 19.14 -2.22 6.23
CA GLN A 296 19.08 -3.01 7.45
C GLN A 296 17.95 -4.07 7.40
N ALA A 297 16.78 -3.74 6.84
CA ALA A 297 15.69 -4.68 6.66
C ALA A 297 16.10 -5.87 5.77
N ILE A 298 16.80 -5.60 4.68
CA ILE A 298 17.35 -6.61 3.78
C ILE A 298 18.32 -7.55 4.50
N LEU A 299 19.23 -6.97 5.29
CA LEU A 299 20.24 -7.73 6.03
C LEU A 299 19.63 -8.59 7.15
N ASP A 300 18.70 -8.03 7.91
CA ASP A 300 18.06 -8.71 9.04
C ASP A 300 17.16 -9.86 8.56
N LEU A 301 16.37 -9.62 7.51
CA LEU A 301 15.49 -10.65 6.93
C LEU A 301 16.29 -11.72 6.19
N ASN A 302 17.39 -11.31 5.53
CA ASN A 302 18.31 -12.18 4.78
C ASN A 302 17.60 -13.17 3.86
N ALA A 303 16.66 -12.65 3.06
CA ALA A 303 15.95 -13.44 2.05
C ALA A 303 16.88 -13.86 0.90
N LYS A 304 16.56 -14.97 0.20
CA LYS A 304 17.33 -15.44 -0.97
C LYS A 304 17.31 -14.44 -2.12
N ALA A 305 16.19 -13.71 -2.27
CA ALA A 305 16.05 -12.67 -3.27
C ALA A 305 15.20 -11.52 -2.70
N VAL A 306 15.45 -10.31 -3.18
CA VAL A 306 14.71 -9.11 -2.81
C VAL A 306 14.11 -8.49 -4.06
N PHE A 307 12.86 -8.07 -3.97
CA PHE A 307 12.18 -7.22 -4.94
C PHE A 307 11.72 -5.94 -4.22
N THR A 308 11.90 -4.77 -4.84
CA THR A 308 11.47 -3.51 -4.24
C THR A 308 10.25 -2.94 -4.93
N VAL A 309 9.38 -2.31 -4.14
CA VAL A 309 8.09 -1.72 -4.57
C VAL A 309 7.93 -0.31 -4.00
N HIS A 310 6.77 0.32 -4.22
CA HIS A 310 6.40 1.64 -3.71
C HIS A 310 7.11 2.80 -4.42
N HIS A 311 7.60 2.58 -5.64
CA HIS A 311 8.25 3.56 -6.50
C HIS A 311 7.77 3.46 -7.96
N ASP A 312 8.36 4.27 -8.86
CA ASP A 312 8.19 4.27 -10.32
C ASP A 312 6.76 4.46 -10.86
N LYS A 313 5.82 4.91 -10.05
CA LYS A 313 4.46 5.20 -10.54
C LYS A 313 3.94 6.56 -10.10
N PHE A 314 4.25 6.97 -8.86
CA PHE A 314 3.77 8.22 -8.28
C PHE A 314 4.86 9.01 -7.58
N ALA A 315 4.65 10.33 -7.44
CA ALA A 315 5.50 11.23 -6.68
C ALA A 315 4.77 11.68 -5.40
N LEU A 316 4.84 10.88 -4.34
CA LEU A 316 4.19 11.18 -3.05
C LEU A 316 5.17 11.79 -2.03
N ALA A 317 6.49 11.65 -2.22
CA ALA A 317 7.53 12.24 -1.38
C ALA A 317 8.38 13.29 -2.11
N LYS A 318 9.48 13.71 -1.48
CA LYS A 318 10.36 14.78 -1.97
C LYS A 318 11.58 14.27 -2.74
N HIS A 319 11.94 12.99 -2.62
CA HIS A 319 13.12 12.44 -3.30
C HIS A 319 12.96 12.45 -4.83
N PRO A 320 14.05 12.45 -5.61
CA PRO A 320 14.01 12.24 -7.05
C PRO A 320 13.32 10.90 -7.39
N TRP A 321 12.58 10.85 -8.49
CA TRP A 321 11.85 9.65 -8.90
C TRP A 321 12.74 8.42 -9.11
N SER A 322 13.99 8.63 -9.59
CA SER A 322 14.95 7.57 -9.91
C SER A 322 15.84 7.16 -8.73
N GLU A 323 15.72 7.84 -7.58
CA GLU A 323 16.57 7.57 -6.42
C GLU A 323 16.32 6.19 -5.82
N PRO A 324 15.06 5.70 -5.66
CA PRO A 324 14.81 4.39 -5.09
C PRO A 324 15.53 3.25 -5.80
N ASP A 325 15.47 3.16 -7.13
CA ASP A 325 16.16 2.13 -7.90
C ASP A 325 17.67 2.17 -7.72
N SER A 326 18.27 3.36 -7.77
CA SER A 326 19.71 3.51 -7.59
C SER A 326 20.18 3.08 -6.20
N ILE A 327 19.36 3.34 -5.18
CA ILE A 327 19.59 2.90 -3.80
C ILE A 327 19.52 1.38 -3.69
N ALA A 328 18.46 0.76 -4.19
CA ALA A 328 18.29 -0.70 -4.15
C ALA A 328 19.47 -1.42 -4.82
N ARG A 329 19.89 -0.98 -6.00
CA ARG A 329 21.05 -1.53 -6.72
C ARG A 329 22.34 -1.37 -5.94
N SER A 330 22.57 -0.19 -5.37
CA SER A 330 23.77 0.07 -4.55
C SER A 330 23.81 -0.80 -3.28
N ILE A 331 22.67 -1.00 -2.61
CA ILE A 331 22.56 -1.91 -1.47
C ILE A 331 22.85 -3.35 -1.90
N ALA A 332 22.26 -3.79 -3.00
CA ALA A 332 22.43 -5.13 -3.52
C ALA A 332 23.90 -5.45 -3.88
N GLU A 333 24.56 -4.52 -4.56
CA GLU A 333 25.97 -4.66 -4.94
C GLU A 333 26.91 -4.77 -3.73
N ARG A 334 26.80 -3.85 -2.75
CA ARG A 334 27.70 -3.85 -1.60
C ARG A 334 27.48 -4.97 -0.62
N ASN A 335 26.28 -5.56 -0.59
CA ASN A 335 25.92 -6.65 0.33
C ASN A 335 25.77 -8.02 -0.36
N ALA A 336 26.08 -8.12 -1.65
CA ALA A 336 25.96 -9.34 -2.47
C ALA A 336 24.54 -9.95 -2.42
N VAL A 337 23.48 -9.11 -2.42
CA VAL A 337 22.09 -9.51 -2.39
C VAL A 337 21.56 -9.73 -3.80
N LYS A 338 20.78 -10.80 -4.02
CA LYS A 338 20.08 -11.01 -5.28
C LYS A 338 18.88 -10.06 -5.36
N LEU A 339 19.05 -8.95 -6.06
CA LEU A 339 17.97 -8.01 -6.38
C LEU A 339 17.28 -8.43 -7.68
N LEU A 340 15.93 -8.55 -7.62
CA LEU A 340 15.08 -8.87 -8.76
C LEU A 340 14.55 -7.55 -9.36
N ASP A 341 15.41 -6.79 -10.01
CA ASP A 341 15.08 -5.47 -10.56
C ASP A 341 14.73 -5.59 -12.05
N GLN A 342 13.50 -5.25 -12.40
CA GLN A 342 12.98 -5.29 -13.77
C GLN A 342 11.95 -4.17 -14.00
N PRO A 343 11.81 -3.67 -15.24
CA PRO A 343 10.77 -2.71 -15.59
C PRO A 343 9.35 -3.23 -15.33
N ILE A 344 8.42 -2.30 -15.11
CA ILE A 344 6.99 -2.60 -14.96
C ILE A 344 6.52 -3.56 -16.05
N GLY A 345 5.82 -4.62 -15.65
CA GLY A 345 5.21 -5.60 -16.52
C GLY A 345 6.13 -6.72 -17.02
N THR A 346 7.43 -6.66 -16.73
CA THR A 346 8.34 -7.78 -17.05
C THR A 346 8.05 -8.98 -16.14
N ILE A 347 8.14 -10.19 -16.71
CA ILE A 347 8.01 -11.42 -15.94
C ILE A 347 9.32 -11.69 -15.20
N ILE A 348 9.25 -11.87 -13.90
CA ILE A 348 10.37 -12.19 -13.02
C ILE A 348 10.16 -13.61 -12.50
N PHE A 349 11.02 -14.55 -12.88
CA PHE A 349 11.04 -15.90 -12.32
C PHE A 349 11.96 -15.93 -11.08
N PHE A 350 11.54 -16.63 -10.01
CA PHE A 350 12.28 -16.63 -8.74
C PHE A 350 12.28 -18.00 -8.04
#